data_abeb086f463115194e020789970095a1
#
_entry.id   abeb086f463115194e020789970095a1
#
_cell.length_a   1.000
_cell.length_b   1.000
_cell.length_c   1.000
_cell.angle_alpha   90.00
_cell.angle_beta   90.00
_cell.angle_gamma   90.00
#
_symmetry.space_group_name_H-M   'P 1'
#
loop_
_entity.id
_entity.type
_entity.pdbx_description
1 polymer ?
#
loop_
_entity_poly.entity_id
_entity_poly.type
_entity_poly.pdbx_seq_one_letter_code
_entity_poly.pdbx_strand_id
1 'polypeptide(L)'
;MSAIVDIVGREILDSRGNPTVECDVLLESGTMGRAAVPSGASTGSREAIELRDGDKARYLGKGVLKAVEHVNTEISEAVLGLDASEQAFLDKTLIDLDGTENKGRLGANAMLAVSMAVARAAAEESGLPLYRYFGGAAGMSLPVPMMNVINGGAHANNSLDLQELMILPVGAPSFREAIRWGAETFHALKKILHDKGISTAVGDEGGFAPSVESHEAAIQLILQAIEKAGYTPGEQIALGLDCAASEFYKDGLYVLEGEGGLKLTAPQWTDMLATWVDKYPIISIEDGMHEGDWDGWKHLTERLGQKVQLVGDDLFVTNTRILKQGIDQRIANSILIKINQIGTLTETFAAIEMAKRAGYTAVISHRSGETEDSTIADIAVGTNAGQIKTGSLSRSDRMAKYNQLLRIEEDLGDIASYPGRSAFYNLR
;
A
#
# COMPACT_ATOMS: atom_id res chain seq x y z
N MET A 1 -27.91 -0.67 20.11
CA MET A 1 -26.77 -0.91 21.02
C MET A 1 -25.70 -1.61 20.22
N SER A 2 -24.49 -1.11 20.26
CA SER A 2 -23.35 -1.50 19.42
C SER A 2 -22.49 -2.62 20.03
N ALA A 3 -23.05 -3.37 21.00
CA ALA A 3 -22.34 -4.50 21.61
C ALA A 3 -22.10 -5.63 20.60
N ILE A 4 -20.89 -6.15 20.57
CA ILE A 4 -20.51 -7.32 19.76
C ILE A 4 -21.13 -8.56 20.37
N VAL A 5 -21.93 -9.30 19.61
CA VAL A 5 -22.61 -10.53 20.07
C VAL A 5 -22.07 -11.80 19.42
N ASP A 6 -21.43 -11.70 18.26
CA ASP A 6 -20.83 -12.86 17.60
C ASP A 6 -19.66 -12.45 16.70
N ILE A 7 -18.67 -13.32 16.56
CA ILE A 7 -17.51 -13.17 15.65
C ILE A 7 -17.25 -14.51 14.99
N VAL A 8 -17.14 -14.51 13.66
CA VAL A 8 -16.85 -15.68 12.86
C VAL A 8 -15.67 -15.42 11.94
N GLY A 9 -14.53 -16.03 12.23
CA GLY A 9 -13.36 -16.08 11.34
C GLY A 9 -13.44 -17.25 10.38
N ARG A 10 -12.95 -17.06 9.16
CA ARG A 10 -12.82 -18.11 8.15
C ARG A 10 -11.57 -17.93 7.31
N GLU A 11 -11.14 -19.04 6.69
CA GLU A 11 -10.10 -19.02 5.66
C GLU A 11 -10.73 -18.78 4.30
N ILE A 12 -10.22 -17.79 3.55
CA ILE A 12 -10.57 -17.53 2.15
C ILE A 12 -9.30 -17.50 1.31
N LEU A 13 -9.41 -17.31 0.00
CA LEU A 13 -8.25 -17.19 -0.89
C LEU A 13 -8.00 -15.75 -1.31
N ASP A 14 -6.74 -15.36 -1.35
CA ASP A 14 -6.28 -14.09 -1.90
C ASP A 14 -6.14 -14.13 -3.43
N SER A 15 -5.76 -13.01 -4.05
CA SER A 15 -5.57 -12.85 -5.49
C SER A 15 -4.47 -13.71 -6.10
N ARG A 16 -3.62 -14.33 -5.27
CA ARG A 16 -2.59 -15.28 -5.68
C ARG A 16 -2.99 -16.74 -5.44
N GLY A 17 -4.22 -16.99 -4.94
CA GLY A 17 -4.69 -18.31 -4.56
C GLY A 17 -4.09 -18.84 -3.25
N ASN A 18 -3.51 -17.97 -2.42
CA ASN A 18 -3.06 -18.35 -1.08
C ASN A 18 -4.14 -18.05 -0.04
N PRO A 19 -4.22 -18.88 1.04
CA PRO A 19 -5.14 -18.61 2.13
C PRO A 19 -4.89 -17.27 2.82
N THR A 20 -5.98 -16.63 3.22
CA THR A 20 -5.99 -15.47 4.11
C THR A 20 -7.20 -15.49 5.04
N VAL A 21 -7.25 -14.58 6.01
CA VAL A 21 -8.30 -14.52 7.04
C VAL A 21 -9.38 -13.53 6.64
N GLU A 22 -10.64 -13.95 6.74
CA GLU A 22 -11.83 -13.10 6.70
C GLU A 22 -12.57 -13.22 8.02
N CYS A 23 -13.16 -12.13 8.50
CA CYS A 23 -13.92 -12.07 9.73
C CYS A 23 -15.27 -11.38 9.51
N ASP A 24 -16.33 -11.99 10.08
CA ASP A 24 -17.64 -11.37 10.28
C ASP A 24 -17.80 -10.99 11.76
N VAL A 25 -18.30 -9.80 12.01
CA VAL A 25 -18.68 -9.32 13.34
C VAL A 25 -20.16 -8.96 13.33
N LEU A 26 -20.94 -9.53 14.26
CA LEU A 26 -22.36 -9.25 14.43
C LEU A 26 -22.58 -8.42 15.69
N LEU A 27 -23.38 -7.37 15.57
CA LEU A 27 -23.79 -6.52 16.69
C LEU A 27 -25.17 -6.92 17.21
N GLU A 28 -25.50 -6.52 18.46
CA GLU A 28 -26.79 -6.77 19.10
C GLU A 28 -27.99 -6.25 18.29
N SER A 29 -27.79 -5.19 17.51
CA SER A 29 -28.81 -4.64 16.58
C SER A 29 -29.12 -5.57 15.39
N GLY A 30 -28.28 -6.56 15.12
CA GLY A 30 -28.31 -7.37 13.91
C GLY A 30 -27.42 -6.83 12.78
N THR A 31 -26.76 -5.69 12.97
CA THR A 31 -25.80 -5.11 12.03
C THR A 31 -24.56 -6.00 11.95
N MET A 32 -24.04 -6.21 10.74
CA MET A 32 -22.86 -7.07 10.50
C MET A 32 -21.78 -6.29 9.74
N GLY A 33 -20.54 -6.46 10.17
CA GLY A 33 -19.35 -6.02 9.43
C GLY A 33 -18.52 -7.21 8.97
N ARG A 34 -18.03 -7.16 7.74
CA ARG A 34 -17.12 -8.18 7.16
C ARG A 34 -15.86 -7.52 6.65
N ALA A 35 -14.70 -8.13 6.92
CA ALA A 35 -13.42 -7.68 6.39
C ALA A 35 -12.48 -8.86 6.10
N ALA A 36 -11.65 -8.70 5.08
CA ALA A 36 -10.63 -9.67 4.69
C ALA A 36 -9.24 -9.01 4.68
N VAL A 37 -8.23 -9.77 5.12
CA VAL A 37 -6.87 -9.27 5.32
C VAL A 37 -6.01 -9.51 4.07
N PRO A 38 -5.21 -8.52 3.63
CA PRO A 38 -4.22 -8.72 2.57
C PRO A 38 -2.97 -9.47 3.06
N SER A 39 -2.14 -9.94 2.11
CA SER A 39 -0.91 -10.69 2.37
C SER A 39 0.23 -10.23 1.47
N GLY A 40 1.44 -10.04 2.01
CA GLY A 40 2.61 -9.62 1.25
C GLY A 40 3.32 -10.75 0.51
N ALA A 41 4.08 -10.41 -0.56
CA ALA A 41 5.07 -11.28 -1.21
C ALA A 41 6.48 -10.93 -0.70
N SER A 42 6.93 -9.71 -0.94
CA SER A 42 8.07 -9.11 -0.24
C SER A 42 7.60 -8.58 1.11
N THR A 43 8.38 -8.81 2.16
CA THR A 43 8.01 -8.40 3.52
C THR A 43 9.22 -7.80 4.23
N GLY A 44 9.05 -6.63 4.85
CA GLY A 44 10.05 -6.05 5.71
C GLY A 44 10.34 -6.96 6.92
N SER A 45 11.58 -7.09 7.30
CA SER A 45 12.00 -8.00 8.39
C SER A 45 11.38 -7.65 9.75
N ARG A 46 10.86 -6.44 9.89
CA ARG A 46 10.28 -5.89 11.14
C ARG A 46 8.75 -5.78 11.11
N GLU A 47 8.08 -6.35 10.10
CA GLU A 47 6.62 -6.40 10.06
C GLU A 47 6.03 -7.22 11.20
N ALA A 48 4.81 -6.90 11.61
CA ALA A 48 4.04 -7.77 12.47
C ALA A 48 3.78 -9.12 11.78
N ILE A 49 3.71 -10.19 12.58
CA ILE A 49 3.71 -11.55 12.07
C ILE A 49 2.36 -11.91 11.44
N GLU A 50 2.38 -12.28 10.18
CA GLU A 50 1.31 -13.01 9.52
C GLU A 50 1.39 -14.48 9.96
N LEU A 51 0.44 -14.93 10.79
CA LEU A 51 0.46 -16.28 11.32
C LEU A 51 0.04 -17.29 10.26
N ARG A 52 0.96 -18.19 9.90
CA ARG A 52 0.77 -19.31 8.98
C ARG A 52 0.89 -20.65 9.71
N ASP A 53 0.13 -21.66 9.25
CA ASP A 53 0.08 -22.97 9.90
C ASP A 53 1.41 -23.74 9.81
N GLY A 54 2.16 -23.55 8.70
CA GLY A 54 3.42 -24.24 8.45
C GLY A 54 3.27 -25.71 8.02
N ASP A 55 2.05 -26.25 7.95
CA ASP A 55 1.77 -27.60 7.48
C ASP A 55 1.97 -27.70 5.96
N LYS A 56 3.06 -28.33 5.54
CA LYS A 56 3.42 -28.50 4.14
C LYS A 56 2.42 -29.34 3.33
N ALA A 57 1.63 -30.18 3.98
CA ALA A 57 0.61 -31.00 3.33
C ALA A 57 -0.64 -30.19 2.95
N ARG A 58 -0.79 -28.98 3.52
CA ARG A 58 -1.92 -28.10 3.28
C ARG A 58 -1.45 -26.73 2.81
N TYR A 59 -1.86 -26.30 1.60
CA TYR A 59 -1.45 -25.04 0.96
C TYR A 59 0.07 -24.79 1.02
N LEU A 60 0.89 -25.84 0.93
CA LEU A 60 2.36 -25.74 0.97
C LEU A 60 2.90 -25.03 2.23
N GLY A 61 2.16 -25.11 3.34
CA GLY A 61 2.49 -24.46 4.60
C GLY A 61 1.86 -23.07 4.79
N LYS A 62 1.12 -22.56 3.81
CA LYS A 62 0.55 -21.20 3.84
C LYS A 62 -0.88 -21.14 4.42
N GLY A 63 -1.44 -22.24 4.94
CA GLY A 63 -2.74 -22.25 5.61
C GLY A 63 -2.81 -21.26 6.77
N VAL A 64 -4.01 -20.80 7.14
CA VAL A 64 -4.25 -19.81 8.21
C VAL A 64 -5.26 -20.30 9.25
N LEU A 65 -5.44 -21.62 9.38
CA LEU A 65 -6.42 -22.20 10.33
C LEU A 65 -6.10 -21.87 11.78
N LYS A 66 -4.82 -21.73 12.17
CA LYS A 66 -4.44 -21.30 13.53
C LYS A 66 -4.90 -19.86 13.79
N ALA A 67 -4.70 -18.96 12.84
CA ALA A 67 -5.21 -17.59 12.96
C ALA A 67 -6.74 -17.54 13.03
N VAL A 68 -7.42 -18.35 12.21
CA VAL A 68 -8.89 -18.50 12.25
C VAL A 68 -9.36 -19.07 13.59
N GLU A 69 -8.66 -20.06 14.15
CA GLU A 69 -8.97 -20.61 15.48
C GLU A 69 -8.85 -19.52 16.55
N HIS A 70 -7.80 -18.71 16.54
CA HIS A 70 -7.66 -17.57 17.46
C HIS A 70 -8.82 -16.59 17.36
N VAL A 71 -9.29 -16.26 16.13
CA VAL A 71 -10.47 -15.40 15.95
C VAL A 71 -11.71 -16.03 16.58
N ASN A 72 -11.95 -17.32 16.34
CA ASN A 72 -13.16 -18.01 16.77
C ASN A 72 -13.17 -18.44 18.24
N THR A 73 -12.05 -18.34 18.95
CA THR A 73 -11.91 -18.72 20.37
C THR A 73 -11.50 -17.53 21.24
N GLU A 74 -10.22 -17.40 21.56
CA GLU A 74 -9.74 -16.45 22.56
C GLU A 74 -9.96 -14.97 22.19
N ILE A 75 -9.88 -14.59 20.90
CA ILE A 75 -10.21 -13.22 20.47
C ILE A 75 -11.71 -12.98 20.65
N SER A 76 -12.55 -13.91 20.17
CA SER A 76 -14.01 -13.83 20.35
C SER A 76 -14.38 -13.70 21.83
N GLU A 77 -13.83 -14.54 22.70
CA GLU A 77 -14.09 -14.47 24.15
C GLU A 77 -13.69 -13.12 24.76
N ALA A 78 -12.59 -12.51 24.29
CA ALA A 78 -12.09 -11.25 24.83
C ALA A 78 -12.89 -10.01 24.37
N VAL A 79 -13.54 -10.08 23.20
CA VAL A 79 -14.21 -8.90 22.60
C VAL A 79 -15.72 -8.97 22.61
N LEU A 80 -16.34 -10.13 22.89
CA LEU A 80 -17.79 -10.25 23.07
C LEU A 80 -18.28 -9.29 24.18
N GLY A 81 -19.35 -8.55 23.88
CA GLY A 81 -19.93 -7.56 24.78
C GLY A 81 -19.25 -6.17 24.72
N LEU A 82 -18.11 -6.02 24.05
CA LEU A 82 -17.51 -4.70 23.86
C LEU A 82 -18.36 -3.86 22.91
N ASP A 83 -18.30 -2.55 23.08
CA ASP A 83 -18.94 -1.58 22.20
C ASP A 83 -18.12 -1.42 20.92
N ALA A 84 -18.70 -1.73 19.77
CA ALA A 84 -18.03 -1.65 18.47
C ALA A 84 -17.61 -0.22 18.10
N SER A 85 -18.22 0.80 18.67
CA SER A 85 -17.83 2.20 18.43
C SER A 85 -16.52 2.61 19.13
N GLU A 86 -16.07 1.81 20.12
CA GLU A 86 -14.85 2.06 20.88
C GLU A 86 -13.64 1.37 20.25
N GLN A 87 -13.33 1.70 18.98
CA GLN A 87 -12.27 1.06 18.18
C GLN A 87 -10.92 1.00 18.91
N ALA A 88 -10.50 2.12 19.53
CA ALA A 88 -9.20 2.18 20.21
C ALA A 88 -9.15 1.24 21.42
N PHE A 89 -10.25 1.06 22.14
CA PHE A 89 -10.34 0.13 23.26
C PHE A 89 -10.33 -1.33 22.78
N LEU A 90 -11.07 -1.62 21.70
CA LEU A 90 -11.05 -2.93 21.06
C LEU A 90 -9.63 -3.32 20.63
N ASP A 91 -8.97 -2.45 19.85
CA ASP A 91 -7.64 -2.72 19.33
C ASP A 91 -6.60 -2.88 20.46
N LYS A 92 -6.73 -2.08 21.54
CA LYS A 92 -5.91 -2.26 22.73
C LYS A 92 -6.16 -3.61 23.39
N THR A 93 -7.40 -4.07 23.47
CA THR A 93 -7.74 -5.38 24.00
C THR A 93 -7.06 -6.49 23.20
N LEU A 94 -7.06 -6.40 21.85
CA LEU A 94 -6.38 -7.34 20.99
C LEU A 94 -4.85 -7.35 21.20
N ILE A 95 -4.24 -6.15 21.32
CA ILE A 95 -2.80 -5.99 21.54
C ILE A 95 -2.40 -6.57 22.90
N ASP A 96 -3.14 -6.26 23.95
CA ASP A 96 -2.88 -6.77 25.31
C ASP A 96 -3.09 -8.30 25.38
N LEU A 97 -4.07 -8.83 24.66
CA LEU A 97 -4.32 -10.27 24.56
C LEU A 97 -3.17 -10.99 23.86
N ASP A 98 -2.64 -10.45 22.75
CA ASP A 98 -1.46 -11.01 22.09
C ASP A 98 -0.22 -10.96 22.98
N GLY A 99 0.05 -9.81 23.59
CA GLY A 99 1.11 -9.58 24.57
C GLY A 99 2.54 -9.64 24.00
N THR A 100 2.70 -9.78 22.66
CA THR A 100 4.01 -9.78 21.99
C THR A 100 4.21 -8.50 21.20
N GLU A 101 5.47 -8.09 21.00
CA GLU A 101 5.81 -6.86 20.29
C GLU A 101 5.40 -6.91 18.81
N ASN A 102 5.51 -8.09 18.20
CA ASN A 102 5.28 -8.29 16.76
C ASN A 102 3.99 -9.05 16.42
N LYS A 103 3.02 -9.15 17.35
CA LYS A 103 1.77 -9.91 17.21
C LYS A 103 1.99 -11.39 16.87
N GLY A 104 3.10 -11.96 17.34
CA GLY A 104 3.51 -13.33 16.97
C GLY A 104 2.69 -14.43 17.60
N ARG A 105 1.92 -14.16 18.67
CA ARG A 105 1.10 -15.16 19.35
C ARG A 105 -0.23 -15.40 18.65
N LEU A 106 -0.99 -14.36 18.42
CA LEU A 106 -2.32 -14.45 17.76
C LEU A 106 -2.21 -14.35 16.24
N GLY A 107 -1.26 -13.57 15.75
CA GLY A 107 -1.10 -13.20 14.37
C GLY A 107 -1.73 -11.84 14.03
N ALA A 108 -0.95 -10.99 13.36
CA ALA A 108 -1.45 -9.70 12.88
C ALA A 108 -2.64 -9.86 11.93
N ASN A 109 -2.68 -10.93 11.13
CA ASN A 109 -3.79 -11.25 10.24
C ASN A 109 -5.09 -11.53 11.02
N ALA A 110 -5.05 -12.32 12.10
CA ALA A 110 -6.21 -12.56 12.95
C ALA A 110 -6.71 -11.27 13.61
N MET A 111 -5.81 -10.49 14.19
CA MET A 111 -6.13 -9.23 14.87
C MET A 111 -6.71 -8.19 13.91
N LEU A 112 -6.08 -8.01 12.74
CA LEU A 112 -6.54 -7.04 11.74
C LEU A 112 -7.90 -7.39 11.16
N ALA A 113 -8.19 -8.67 10.90
CA ALA A 113 -9.49 -9.11 10.41
C ALA A 113 -10.62 -8.66 11.35
N VAL A 114 -10.43 -8.83 12.66
CA VAL A 114 -11.39 -8.39 13.68
C VAL A 114 -11.45 -6.87 13.77
N SER A 115 -10.30 -6.19 13.84
CA SER A 115 -10.24 -4.72 13.91
C SER A 115 -11.00 -4.04 12.77
N MET A 116 -10.81 -4.51 11.53
CA MET A 116 -11.51 -3.99 10.35
C MET A 116 -13.00 -4.34 10.33
N ALA A 117 -13.34 -5.58 10.66
CA ALA A 117 -14.75 -6.03 10.67
C ALA A 117 -15.57 -5.26 11.69
N VAL A 118 -15.02 -5.00 12.89
CA VAL A 118 -15.66 -4.17 13.92
C VAL A 118 -15.86 -2.74 13.43
N ALA A 119 -14.87 -2.12 12.79
CA ALA A 119 -15.02 -0.77 12.24
C ALA A 119 -16.13 -0.69 11.18
N ARG A 120 -16.26 -1.70 10.33
CA ARG A 120 -17.34 -1.79 9.33
C ARG A 120 -18.72 -1.94 10.01
N ALA A 121 -18.83 -2.81 11.01
CA ALA A 121 -20.07 -2.98 11.76
C ALA A 121 -20.47 -1.67 12.47
N ALA A 122 -19.52 -0.98 13.11
CA ALA A 122 -19.76 0.28 13.79
C ALA A 122 -20.16 1.41 12.83
N ALA A 123 -19.56 1.48 11.64
CA ALA A 123 -19.94 2.44 10.61
C ALA A 123 -21.37 2.20 10.14
N GLU A 124 -21.73 0.96 9.82
CA GLU A 124 -23.10 0.58 9.40
C GLU A 124 -24.11 0.86 10.50
N GLU A 125 -23.82 0.50 11.76
CA GLU A 125 -24.67 0.79 12.93
C GLU A 125 -24.91 2.31 13.11
N SER A 126 -23.89 3.11 12.80
CA SER A 126 -23.97 4.57 12.87
C SER A 126 -24.70 5.20 11.67
N GLY A 127 -25.06 4.41 10.66
CA GLY A 127 -25.62 4.90 9.40
C GLY A 127 -24.65 5.73 8.57
N LEU A 128 -23.35 5.52 8.73
CA LEU A 128 -22.29 6.26 8.03
C LEU A 128 -21.54 5.35 7.06
N PRO A 129 -21.21 5.81 5.85
CA PRO A 129 -20.23 5.13 5.01
C PRO A 129 -18.87 5.10 5.74
N LEU A 130 -18.07 4.06 5.49
CA LEU A 130 -16.86 3.78 6.27
C LEU A 130 -15.86 4.94 6.25
N TYR A 131 -15.68 5.60 5.10
CA TYR A 131 -14.77 6.75 5.01
C TYR A 131 -15.21 7.93 5.90
N ARG A 132 -16.52 8.17 6.05
CA ARG A 132 -17.05 9.19 6.96
C ARG A 132 -16.93 8.78 8.42
N TYR A 133 -17.11 7.50 8.71
CA TYR A 133 -16.88 6.96 10.05
C TYR A 133 -15.44 7.21 10.51
N PHE A 134 -14.46 6.99 9.61
CA PHE A 134 -13.05 7.28 9.90
C PHE A 134 -12.71 8.76 9.96
N GLY A 135 -13.28 9.58 9.08
CA GLY A 135 -12.90 10.98 8.91
C GLY A 135 -13.75 11.97 9.72
N GLY A 136 -14.87 11.52 10.27
CA GLY A 136 -15.78 12.38 11.03
C GLY A 136 -16.38 13.50 10.18
N ALA A 137 -16.43 14.72 10.74
CA ALA A 137 -17.03 15.89 10.09
C ALA A 137 -16.05 16.71 9.24
N ALA A 138 -14.78 16.30 9.14
CA ALA A 138 -13.78 17.02 8.35
C ALA A 138 -14.08 16.93 6.85
N GLY A 139 -13.64 17.94 6.10
CA GLY A 139 -13.62 17.88 4.63
C GLY A 139 -12.69 16.76 4.17
N MET A 140 -13.13 16.01 3.18
CA MET A 140 -12.41 14.82 2.71
C MET A 140 -12.02 14.97 1.26
N SER A 141 -10.80 14.56 0.92
CA SER A 141 -10.28 14.57 -0.45
C SER A 141 -9.96 13.19 -0.96
N LEU A 142 -10.19 13.00 -2.26
CA LEU A 142 -9.80 11.78 -2.97
C LEU A 142 -8.28 11.75 -3.08
N PRO A 143 -7.65 10.55 -2.90
CA PRO A 143 -6.20 10.44 -3.00
C PRO A 143 -5.71 10.47 -4.46
N VAL A 144 -4.49 10.94 -4.69
CA VAL A 144 -3.79 10.73 -5.97
C VAL A 144 -3.44 9.24 -6.09
N PRO A 145 -3.89 8.55 -7.14
CA PRO A 145 -3.53 7.16 -7.36
C PRO A 145 -2.12 7.04 -7.95
N MET A 146 -1.31 6.20 -7.33
CA MET A 146 0.01 5.80 -7.80
C MET A 146 -0.14 4.43 -8.46
N MET A 147 -0.26 4.42 -9.79
CA MET A 147 -0.68 3.23 -10.55
C MET A 147 0.53 2.48 -11.10
N ASN A 148 0.75 1.27 -10.62
CA ASN A 148 1.85 0.42 -11.05
C ASN A 148 1.58 -0.16 -12.46
N VAL A 149 2.18 0.41 -13.50
CA VAL A 149 1.97 0.00 -14.90
C VAL A 149 3.02 -0.96 -15.46
N ILE A 150 4.23 -1.00 -14.85
CA ILE A 150 5.27 -2.00 -15.15
C ILE A 150 5.77 -2.61 -13.85
N ASN A 151 5.72 -3.93 -13.77
CA ASN A 151 6.21 -4.76 -12.68
C ASN A 151 7.61 -5.32 -13.00
N GLY A 152 8.45 -5.38 -11.98
CA GLY A 152 9.73 -6.07 -12.00
C GLY A 152 10.04 -6.66 -10.62
N GLY A 153 11.31 -6.91 -10.32
CA GLY A 153 11.74 -7.42 -9.01
C GLY A 153 10.97 -8.67 -8.57
N ALA A 154 10.51 -8.69 -7.33
CA ALA A 154 9.73 -9.80 -6.77
C ALA A 154 8.32 -9.94 -7.38
N HIS A 155 7.80 -8.92 -8.08
CA HIS A 155 6.45 -8.90 -8.64
C HIS A 155 6.35 -9.46 -10.07
N ALA A 156 7.50 -9.74 -10.73
CA ALA A 156 7.51 -10.25 -12.10
C ALA A 156 8.77 -11.08 -12.39
N ASN A 157 8.64 -12.08 -13.23
CA ASN A 157 9.79 -12.84 -13.74
C ASN A 157 10.30 -12.19 -15.04
N ASN A 158 11.08 -11.12 -14.91
CA ASN A 158 11.68 -10.38 -16.03
C ASN A 158 13.07 -9.84 -15.67
N SER A 159 13.62 -8.94 -16.51
CA SER A 159 14.97 -8.39 -16.36
C SER A 159 15.08 -7.17 -15.45
N LEU A 160 13.97 -6.68 -14.87
CA LEU A 160 13.98 -5.48 -14.06
C LEU A 160 14.25 -5.79 -12.59
N ASP A 161 15.21 -5.09 -11.97
CA ASP A 161 15.43 -5.15 -10.51
C ASP A 161 14.42 -4.28 -9.76
N LEU A 162 14.05 -3.11 -10.32
CA LEU A 162 13.03 -2.24 -9.74
C LEU A 162 11.67 -2.94 -9.72
N GLN A 163 11.00 -2.91 -8.56
CA GLN A 163 9.78 -3.66 -8.33
C GLN A 163 8.58 -3.07 -9.05
N GLU A 164 8.47 -1.72 -9.06
CA GLU A 164 7.33 -1.04 -9.69
C GLU A 164 7.74 0.27 -10.35
N LEU A 165 7.19 0.49 -11.55
CA LEU A 165 7.22 1.77 -12.23
C LEU A 165 5.78 2.28 -12.36
N MET A 166 5.51 3.43 -11.75
CA MET A 166 4.16 3.97 -11.54
C MET A 166 3.91 5.24 -12.33
N ILE A 167 2.65 5.44 -12.73
CA ILE A 167 2.12 6.70 -13.24
C ILE A 167 1.26 7.39 -12.17
N LEU A 168 1.38 8.71 -12.07
CA LEU A 168 0.72 9.55 -11.08
C LEU A 168 0.00 10.70 -11.80
N PRO A 169 -1.35 10.65 -11.97
CA PRO A 169 -2.11 11.67 -12.70
C PRO A 169 -2.31 12.95 -11.86
N VAL A 170 -1.23 13.64 -11.52
CA VAL A 170 -1.21 14.81 -10.62
C VAL A 170 -1.85 16.07 -11.20
N GLY A 171 -2.03 16.13 -12.53
CA GLY A 171 -2.67 17.26 -13.21
C GLY A 171 -4.16 17.06 -13.47
N ALA A 172 -4.73 15.92 -13.09
CA ALA A 172 -6.15 15.64 -13.32
C ALA A 172 -7.05 16.57 -12.48
N PRO A 173 -8.22 17.00 -13.01
CA PRO A 173 -9.13 17.88 -12.28
C PRO A 173 -10.01 17.16 -11.25
N SER A 174 -10.10 15.83 -11.31
CA SER A 174 -10.90 14.99 -10.41
C SER A 174 -10.32 13.59 -10.33
N PHE A 175 -10.75 12.81 -9.35
CA PHE A 175 -10.32 11.41 -9.23
C PHE A 175 -10.82 10.58 -10.43
N ARG A 176 -12.04 10.79 -10.87
CA ARG A 176 -12.62 10.12 -12.07
C ARG A 176 -11.76 10.37 -13.31
N GLU A 177 -11.33 11.60 -13.53
CA GLU A 177 -10.43 11.93 -14.63
C GLU A 177 -9.03 11.31 -14.44
N ALA A 178 -8.51 11.28 -13.21
CA ALA A 178 -7.25 10.60 -12.91
C ALA A 178 -7.29 9.12 -13.30
N ILE A 179 -8.40 8.41 -12.97
CA ILE A 179 -8.60 7.02 -13.36
C ILE A 179 -8.72 6.87 -14.87
N ARG A 180 -9.44 7.77 -15.56
CA ARG A 180 -9.54 7.76 -17.02
C ARG A 180 -8.17 7.91 -17.67
N TRP A 181 -7.39 8.91 -17.24
CA TRP A 181 -6.05 9.15 -17.78
C TRP A 181 -5.11 7.96 -17.56
N GLY A 182 -5.20 7.36 -16.37
CA GLY A 182 -4.44 6.15 -16.06
C GLY A 182 -4.83 4.98 -16.99
N ALA A 183 -6.13 4.73 -17.17
CA ALA A 183 -6.62 3.64 -18.01
C ALA A 183 -6.23 3.81 -19.48
N GLU A 184 -6.34 5.02 -20.02
CA GLU A 184 -5.94 5.35 -21.38
C GLU A 184 -4.43 5.17 -21.59
N THR A 185 -3.62 5.60 -20.61
CA THR A 185 -2.15 5.39 -20.61
C THR A 185 -1.79 3.91 -20.53
N PHE A 186 -2.48 3.14 -19.66
CA PHE A 186 -2.28 1.70 -19.55
C PHE A 186 -2.57 0.97 -20.87
N HIS A 187 -3.67 1.32 -21.55
CA HIS A 187 -3.99 0.74 -22.85
C HIS A 187 -3.03 1.20 -23.96
N ALA A 188 -2.55 2.45 -23.92
CA ALA A 188 -1.51 2.92 -24.85
C ALA A 188 -0.20 2.14 -24.65
N LEU A 189 0.19 1.88 -23.40
CA LEU A 189 1.36 1.06 -23.06
C LEU A 189 1.20 -0.38 -23.58
N LYS A 190 0.02 -0.99 -23.38
CA LYS A 190 -0.29 -2.32 -23.92
C LYS A 190 -0.07 -2.38 -25.42
N LYS A 191 -0.56 -1.37 -26.14
CA LYS A 191 -0.40 -1.30 -27.60
C LYS A 191 1.06 -1.14 -28.02
N ILE A 192 1.85 -0.31 -27.33
CA ILE A 192 3.27 -0.13 -27.61
C ILE A 192 4.04 -1.44 -27.40
N LEU A 193 3.79 -2.15 -26.30
CA LEU A 193 4.42 -3.45 -26.03
C LEU A 193 4.07 -4.47 -27.09
N HIS A 194 2.79 -4.58 -27.43
CA HIS A 194 2.32 -5.50 -28.48
C HIS A 194 2.96 -5.19 -29.85
N ASP A 195 2.98 -3.92 -30.26
CA ASP A 195 3.55 -3.50 -31.56
C ASP A 195 5.08 -3.78 -31.64
N LYS A 196 5.77 -3.84 -30.49
CA LYS A 196 7.17 -4.21 -30.37
C LYS A 196 7.41 -5.73 -30.22
N GLY A 197 6.34 -6.54 -30.15
CA GLY A 197 6.45 -7.98 -29.92
C GLY A 197 6.83 -8.34 -28.47
N ILE A 198 6.68 -7.42 -27.53
CA ILE A 198 6.97 -7.63 -26.10
C ILE A 198 5.71 -8.15 -25.41
N SER A 199 5.88 -9.04 -24.43
CA SER A 199 4.77 -9.62 -23.65
C SER A 199 3.89 -8.55 -23.00
N THR A 200 2.59 -8.74 -23.08
CA THR A 200 1.57 -7.96 -22.36
C THR A 200 0.95 -8.74 -21.21
N ALA A 201 1.58 -9.82 -20.76
CA ALA A 201 1.21 -10.50 -19.53
C ALA A 201 1.40 -9.56 -18.33
N VAL A 202 0.54 -9.71 -17.33
CA VAL A 202 0.56 -8.86 -16.14
C VAL A 202 1.12 -9.62 -14.93
N GLY A 203 1.78 -8.89 -14.05
CA GLY A 203 2.24 -9.39 -12.76
C GLY A 203 1.15 -9.41 -11.68
N ASP A 204 1.54 -9.68 -10.44
CA ASP A 204 0.65 -9.84 -9.30
C ASP A 204 -0.22 -8.60 -9.02
N GLU A 205 0.27 -7.42 -9.35
CA GLU A 205 -0.40 -6.14 -9.12
C GLU A 205 -1.09 -5.56 -10.37
N GLY A 206 -1.15 -6.34 -11.45
CA GLY A 206 -1.89 -5.98 -12.65
C GLY A 206 -1.12 -5.11 -13.65
N GLY A 207 0.10 -4.66 -13.35
CA GLY A 207 1.00 -4.01 -14.29
C GLY A 207 1.62 -5.01 -15.27
N PHE A 208 2.08 -4.55 -16.44
CA PHE A 208 2.77 -5.42 -17.40
C PHE A 208 4.11 -5.88 -16.85
N ALA A 209 4.54 -7.06 -17.27
CA ALA A 209 5.82 -7.66 -16.87
C ALA A 209 6.74 -7.86 -18.10
N PRO A 210 7.13 -6.77 -18.79
CA PRO A 210 7.95 -6.88 -19.99
C PRO A 210 9.41 -7.23 -19.65
N SER A 211 10.09 -7.99 -20.52
CA SER A 211 11.53 -8.04 -20.52
C SER A 211 12.06 -6.93 -21.43
N VAL A 212 12.84 -6.03 -20.86
CA VAL A 212 13.42 -4.85 -21.53
C VAL A 212 14.91 -4.78 -21.27
N GLU A 213 15.61 -3.94 -22.06
CA GLU A 213 17.08 -3.88 -22.05
C GLU A 213 17.67 -3.22 -20.80
N SER A 214 16.92 -2.31 -20.16
CA SER A 214 17.35 -1.57 -18.95
C SER A 214 16.15 -0.98 -18.22
N HIS A 215 16.37 -0.51 -16.99
CA HIS A 215 15.36 0.26 -16.23
C HIS A 215 14.97 1.55 -16.95
N GLU A 216 15.94 2.22 -17.54
CA GLU A 216 15.70 3.45 -18.31
C GLU A 216 14.84 3.21 -19.56
N ALA A 217 15.02 2.07 -20.23
CA ALA A 217 14.16 1.66 -21.34
C ALA A 217 12.69 1.48 -20.89
N ALA A 218 12.46 0.92 -19.69
CA ALA A 218 11.12 0.82 -19.13
C ALA A 218 10.50 2.19 -18.84
N ILE A 219 11.27 3.13 -18.26
CA ILE A 219 10.82 4.51 -18.04
C ILE A 219 10.42 5.17 -19.37
N GLN A 220 11.23 5.01 -20.40
CA GLN A 220 10.96 5.59 -21.73
C GLN A 220 9.69 5.01 -22.37
N LEU A 221 9.41 3.71 -22.18
CA LEU A 221 8.16 3.10 -22.65
C LEU A 221 6.93 3.74 -22.00
N ILE A 222 6.99 4.02 -20.70
CA ILE A 222 5.90 4.69 -19.98
C ILE A 222 5.71 6.13 -20.50
N LEU A 223 6.79 6.88 -20.71
CA LEU A 223 6.70 8.23 -21.25
C LEU A 223 6.06 8.23 -22.64
N GLN A 224 6.47 7.30 -23.52
CA GLN A 224 5.84 7.12 -24.84
C GLN A 224 4.35 6.79 -24.73
N ALA A 225 3.96 5.99 -23.72
CA ALA A 225 2.56 5.65 -23.48
C ALA A 225 1.73 6.86 -23.03
N ILE A 226 2.28 7.69 -22.14
CA ILE A 226 1.65 8.94 -21.68
C ILE A 226 1.40 9.87 -22.88
N GLU A 227 2.42 10.12 -23.69
CA GLU A 227 2.32 10.97 -24.89
C GLU A 227 1.35 10.38 -25.92
N LYS A 228 1.41 9.07 -26.16
CA LYS A 228 0.50 8.38 -27.08
C LYS A 228 -0.96 8.43 -26.63
N ALA A 229 -1.21 8.46 -25.32
CA ALA A 229 -2.54 8.67 -24.75
C ALA A 229 -3.01 10.13 -24.83
N GLY A 230 -2.14 11.07 -25.26
CA GLY A 230 -2.47 12.48 -25.44
C GLY A 230 -2.20 13.33 -24.19
N TYR A 231 -1.42 12.84 -23.25
CA TYR A 231 -1.08 13.56 -22.01
C TYR A 231 0.36 14.07 -22.00
N THR A 232 0.62 15.11 -21.20
CA THR A 232 1.95 15.71 -21.05
C THR A 232 2.67 15.09 -19.85
N PRO A 233 3.82 14.39 -20.08
CA PRO A 233 4.64 13.86 -18.98
C PRO A 233 5.10 14.99 -18.04
N GLY A 234 5.02 14.74 -16.74
CA GLY A 234 5.45 15.66 -15.69
C GLY A 234 4.43 16.72 -15.31
N GLU A 235 3.66 17.25 -16.25
CA GLU A 235 2.61 18.23 -15.99
C GLU A 235 1.30 17.55 -15.61
N GLN A 236 0.80 16.69 -16.50
CA GLN A 236 -0.45 15.97 -16.30
C GLN A 236 -0.24 14.64 -15.57
N ILE A 237 0.75 13.86 -16.01
CA ILE A 237 1.08 12.55 -15.43
C ILE A 237 2.58 12.55 -15.09
N ALA A 238 2.89 12.47 -13.80
CA ALA A 238 4.24 12.26 -13.29
C ALA A 238 4.55 10.77 -13.11
N LEU A 239 5.79 10.46 -12.77
CA LEU A 239 6.27 9.09 -12.51
C LEU A 239 6.60 8.86 -11.05
N GLY A 240 6.44 7.62 -10.61
CA GLY A 240 6.92 7.10 -9.33
C GLY A 240 7.68 5.79 -9.53
N LEU A 241 8.64 5.54 -8.68
CA LEU A 241 9.41 4.29 -8.63
C LEU A 241 9.21 3.63 -7.27
N ASP A 242 9.07 2.32 -7.25
CA ASP A 242 9.35 1.48 -6.10
C ASP A 242 10.59 0.65 -6.41
N CYS A 243 11.68 0.96 -5.74
CA CYS A 243 12.94 0.26 -5.96
C CYS A 243 12.96 -1.09 -5.25
N ALA A 244 12.31 -1.22 -4.09
CA ALA A 244 12.43 -2.36 -3.19
C ALA A 244 13.90 -2.78 -3.01
N ALA A 245 14.77 -1.79 -2.70
CA ALA A 245 16.21 -1.94 -2.81
C ALA A 245 16.81 -2.99 -1.87
N SER A 246 16.04 -3.45 -0.87
CA SER A 246 16.42 -4.59 -0.03
C SER A 246 16.58 -5.89 -0.81
N GLU A 247 15.85 -6.07 -1.92
CA GLU A 247 15.89 -7.28 -2.74
C GLU A 247 17.20 -7.44 -3.52
N PHE A 248 17.86 -6.35 -3.88
CA PHE A 248 19.14 -6.36 -4.61
C PHE A 248 20.32 -5.83 -3.82
N TYR A 249 20.20 -5.69 -2.50
CA TYR A 249 21.31 -5.34 -1.61
C TYR A 249 22.05 -6.59 -1.14
N LYS A 250 23.35 -6.70 -1.48
CA LYS A 250 24.19 -7.85 -1.15
C LYS A 250 25.59 -7.38 -0.71
N ASP A 251 26.01 -7.83 0.46
CA ASP A 251 27.36 -7.58 0.99
C ASP A 251 27.76 -6.08 1.01
N GLY A 252 26.83 -5.21 1.34
CA GLY A 252 27.08 -3.75 1.41
C GLY A 252 26.98 -3.03 0.07
N LEU A 253 26.56 -3.70 -1.00
CA LEU A 253 26.44 -3.15 -2.34
C LEU A 253 25.02 -3.36 -2.90
N TYR A 254 24.58 -2.42 -3.73
CA TYR A 254 23.40 -2.55 -4.56
C TYR A 254 23.79 -3.19 -5.90
N VAL A 255 23.26 -4.39 -6.16
CA VAL A 255 23.65 -5.23 -7.30
C VAL A 255 22.50 -5.30 -8.28
N LEU A 256 22.63 -4.59 -9.41
CA LEU A 256 21.59 -4.49 -10.43
C LEU A 256 21.85 -5.54 -11.52
N GLU A 257 21.19 -6.69 -11.42
CA GLU A 257 21.31 -7.78 -12.39
C GLU A 257 20.75 -7.37 -13.76
N GLY A 258 19.65 -6.59 -13.77
CA GLY A 258 19.06 -6.03 -15.00
C GLY A 258 19.91 -4.97 -15.71
N GLU A 259 20.95 -4.47 -15.06
CA GLU A 259 21.98 -3.58 -15.63
C GLU A 259 23.33 -4.30 -15.80
N GLY A 260 23.30 -5.61 -16.13
CA GLY A 260 24.49 -6.41 -16.40
C GLY A 260 25.32 -6.74 -15.16
N GLY A 261 24.72 -6.82 -13.99
CA GLY A 261 25.38 -7.13 -12.72
C GLY A 261 26.16 -5.94 -12.14
N LEU A 262 25.73 -4.73 -12.43
CA LEU A 262 26.34 -3.49 -11.93
C LEU A 262 26.29 -3.46 -10.41
N LYS A 263 27.45 -3.21 -9.76
CA LYS A 263 27.60 -3.16 -8.30
C LYS A 263 27.89 -1.73 -7.88
N LEU A 264 27.05 -1.18 -7.01
CA LEU A 264 27.10 0.21 -6.60
C LEU A 264 27.13 0.33 -5.06
N THR A 265 27.94 1.25 -4.56
CA THR A 265 27.83 1.71 -3.16
C THR A 265 26.58 2.57 -3.02
N ALA A 266 26.13 2.83 -1.77
CA ALA A 266 24.96 3.70 -1.52
C ALA A 266 25.10 5.09 -2.19
N PRO A 267 26.24 5.80 -2.12
CA PRO A 267 26.41 7.06 -2.84
C PRO A 267 26.31 6.92 -4.37
N GLN A 268 26.89 5.89 -4.96
CA GLN A 268 26.82 5.65 -6.40
C GLN A 268 25.40 5.32 -6.88
N TRP A 269 24.68 4.50 -6.11
CA TRP A 269 23.27 4.22 -6.37
C TRP A 269 22.41 5.49 -6.23
N THR A 270 22.66 6.31 -5.21
CA THR A 270 22.01 7.62 -5.06
C THR A 270 22.25 8.53 -6.28
N ASP A 271 23.49 8.58 -6.80
CA ASP A 271 23.81 9.39 -7.98
C ASP A 271 23.09 8.87 -9.24
N MET A 272 22.91 7.57 -9.38
CA MET A 272 22.11 6.98 -10.48
C MET A 272 20.65 7.39 -10.38
N LEU A 273 20.04 7.28 -9.19
CA LEU A 273 18.67 7.76 -8.93
C LEU A 273 18.55 9.27 -9.20
N ALA A 274 19.53 10.07 -8.76
CA ALA A 274 19.56 11.51 -9.00
C ALA A 274 19.61 11.84 -10.50
N THR A 275 20.36 11.08 -11.28
CA THR A 275 20.41 11.23 -12.73
C THR A 275 19.05 10.98 -13.37
N TRP A 276 18.33 9.95 -12.94
CA TRP A 276 16.97 9.69 -13.44
C TRP A 276 15.98 10.78 -13.03
N VAL A 277 16.05 11.26 -11.78
CA VAL A 277 15.22 12.37 -11.29
C VAL A 277 15.45 13.68 -12.09
N ASP A 278 16.71 13.97 -12.44
CA ASP A 278 17.03 15.16 -13.22
C ASP A 278 16.61 15.02 -14.70
N LYS A 279 16.51 13.81 -15.23
CA LYS A 279 16.18 13.52 -16.63
C LYS A 279 14.70 13.26 -16.88
N TYR A 280 13.99 12.69 -15.93
CA TYR A 280 12.62 12.23 -16.05
C TYR A 280 11.69 12.86 -15.01
N PRO A 281 10.39 12.95 -15.25
CA PRO A 281 9.44 13.59 -14.33
C PRO A 281 9.09 12.66 -13.14
N ILE A 282 10.10 12.13 -12.46
CA ILE A 282 9.95 11.30 -11.28
C ILE A 282 9.75 12.20 -10.06
N ILE A 283 8.66 12.01 -9.33
CA ILE A 283 8.33 12.80 -8.13
C ILE A 283 8.26 11.97 -6.85
N SER A 284 8.35 10.63 -6.96
CA SER A 284 8.31 9.73 -5.80
C SER A 284 9.23 8.53 -6.02
N ILE A 285 10.01 8.18 -5.00
CA ILE A 285 10.84 6.98 -4.95
C ILE A 285 10.54 6.27 -3.62
N GLU A 286 10.08 5.04 -3.70
CA GLU A 286 9.82 4.15 -2.57
C GLU A 286 11.00 3.20 -2.40
N ASP A 287 11.38 2.96 -1.13
CA ASP A 287 12.45 2.05 -0.71
C ASP A 287 13.70 2.12 -1.60
N GLY A 288 14.18 3.36 -1.78
CA GLY A 288 15.39 3.65 -2.58
C GLY A 288 16.67 3.10 -1.99
N MET A 289 16.65 2.64 -0.71
CA MET A 289 17.77 2.00 -0.02
C MET A 289 17.29 0.76 0.74
N HIS A 290 18.21 -0.12 1.08
CA HIS A 290 17.96 -1.28 1.94
C HIS A 290 17.39 -0.84 3.30
N GLU A 291 16.46 -1.60 3.88
CA GLU A 291 15.77 -1.29 5.13
C GLU A 291 16.70 -1.09 6.33
N GLY A 292 17.89 -1.68 6.31
CA GLY A 292 18.93 -1.55 7.35
C GLY A 292 20.02 -0.54 7.04
N ASP A 293 20.08 0.02 5.82
CA ASP A 293 21.11 0.99 5.42
C ASP A 293 20.71 2.44 5.76
N TRP A 294 20.66 2.75 7.05
CA TRP A 294 20.21 4.07 7.54
C TRP A 294 21.15 5.20 7.13
N ASP A 295 22.45 4.95 6.99
CA ASP A 295 23.41 5.94 6.48
C ASP A 295 23.18 6.20 5.00
N GLY A 296 22.90 5.17 4.19
CA GLY A 296 22.50 5.28 2.80
C GLY A 296 21.19 6.07 2.66
N TRP A 297 20.18 5.78 3.47
CA TRP A 297 18.94 6.52 3.53
C TRP A 297 19.13 8.00 3.87
N LYS A 298 20.00 8.30 4.81
CA LYS A 298 20.35 9.69 5.17
C LYS A 298 20.98 10.40 3.97
N HIS A 299 21.95 9.77 3.32
CA HIS A 299 22.60 10.31 2.14
C HIS A 299 21.60 10.56 0.99
N LEU A 300 20.72 9.58 0.72
CA LEU A 300 19.64 9.72 -0.28
C LEU A 300 18.71 10.90 0.06
N THR A 301 18.33 11.04 1.33
CA THR A 301 17.43 12.11 1.77
C THR A 301 18.09 13.49 1.64
N GLU A 302 19.35 13.64 2.01
CA GLU A 302 20.11 14.87 1.84
C GLU A 302 20.22 15.25 0.35
N ARG A 303 20.40 14.28 -0.53
CA ARG A 303 20.61 14.48 -1.97
C ARG A 303 19.33 14.79 -2.74
N LEU A 304 18.23 14.10 -2.43
CA LEU A 304 17.00 14.11 -3.23
C LEU A 304 15.74 14.56 -2.48
N GLY A 305 15.73 14.59 -1.16
CA GLY A 305 14.51 14.81 -0.36
C GLY A 305 13.83 16.16 -0.54
N GLN A 306 14.48 17.14 -1.18
CA GLN A 306 13.86 18.41 -1.55
C GLN A 306 13.21 18.38 -2.95
N LYS A 307 13.60 17.41 -3.79
CA LYS A 307 13.15 17.27 -5.17
C LYS A 307 12.05 16.24 -5.34
N VAL A 308 12.14 15.12 -4.58
CA VAL A 308 11.22 13.98 -4.71
C VAL A 308 10.76 13.49 -3.36
N GLN A 309 9.58 12.92 -3.34
CA GLN A 309 9.06 12.16 -2.21
C GLN A 309 9.87 10.88 -2.05
N LEU A 310 10.40 10.66 -0.85
CA LEU A 310 11.14 9.46 -0.47
C LEU A 310 10.29 8.66 0.52
N VAL A 311 9.70 7.58 0.05
CA VAL A 311 8.75 6.76 0.80
C VAL A 311 9.48 5.60 1.47
N GLY A 312 9.33 5.46 2.78
CA GLY A 312 9.77 4.27 3.51
C GLY A 312 8.64 3.27 3.64
N ASP A 313 8.78 2.10 2.99
CA ASP A 313 7.95 0.91 3.16
C ASP A 313 8.60 -0.06 4.15
N ASP A 314 9.53 -0.89 3.71
CA ASP A 314 10.28 -1.81 4.58
C ASP A 314 11.10 -1.06 5.64
N LEU A 315 11.49 0.19 5.35
CA LEU A 315 12.17 1.06 6.30
C LEU A 315 11.35 1.31 7.56
N PHE A 316 10.03 1.54 7.45
CA PHE A 316 9.17 1.96 8.56
C PHE A 316 8.14 0.93 8.98
N VAL A 317 7.75 0.02 8.09
CA VAL A 317 6.76 -1.06 8.29
C VAL A 317 5.50 -0.61 9.04
N THR A 318 5.00 0.59 8.74
CA THR A 318 3.82 1.20 9.39
C THR A 318 3.97 1.32 10.93
N ASN A 319 5.18 1.24 11.45
CA ASN A 319 5.49 1.21 12.88
C ASN A 319 5.87 2.61 13.39
N THR A 320 5.07 3.15 14.33
CA THR A 320 5.26 4.50 14.88
C THR A 320 6.60 4.70 15.58
N ARG A 321 7.15 3.67 16.24
CA ARG A 321 8.44 3.75 16.90
C ARG A 321 9.58 3.90 15.89
N ILE A 322 9.53 3.14 14.81
CA ILE A 322 10.55 3.19 13.75
C ILE A 322 10.38 4.48 12.93
N LEU A 323 9.15 4.87 12.63
CA LEU A 323 8.84 6.15 11.97
C LEU A 323 9.39 7.33 12.80
N LYS A 324 9.17 7.32 14.12
CA LYS A 324 9.71 8.37 15.00
C LYS A 324 11.24 8.45 14.93
N GLN A 325 11.92 7.31 14.91
CA GLN A 325 13.39 7.28 14.74
C GLN A 325 13.80 7.91 13.40
N GLY A 326 13.10 7.63 12.30
CA GLY A 326 13.36 8.24 11.00
C GLY A 326 13.14 9.75 11.01
N ILE A 327 12.05 10.22 11.61
CA ILE A 327 11.74 11.64 11.78
C ILE A 327 12.84 12.35 12.56
N ASP A 328 13.25 11.81 13.71
CA ASP A 328 14.28 12.38 14.57
C ASP A 328 15.63 12.48 13.85
N GLN A 329 15.93 11.54 12.95
CA GLN A 329 17.16 11.50 12.14
C GLN A 329 17.04 12.20 10.79
N ARG A 330 15.85 12.71 10.44
CA ARG A 330 15.55 13.36 9.14
C ARG A 330 15.81 12.43 7.96
N ILE A 331 15.33 11.19 8.07
CA ILE A 331 15.46 10.14 7.06
C ILE A 331 14.13 9.96 6.37
N ALA A 332 14.12 9.90 5.01
CA ALA A 332 12.93 9.91 4.17
C ALA A 332 12.09 11.19 4.36
N ASN A 333 10.93 11.28 3.74
CA ASN A 333 9.96 12.37 3.91
C ASN A 333 8.52 11.90 3.68
N SER A 334 8.31 10.59 3.61
CA SER A 334 7.03 9.92 3.44
C SER A 334 7.06 8.52 4.03
N ILE A 335 5.89 7.99 4.39
CA ILE A 335 5.72 6.61 4.83
C ILE A 335 4.69 5.90 3.96
N LEU A 336 4.96 4.63 3.62
CA LEU A 336 3.94 3.73 3.10
C LEU A 336 3.15 3.12 4.25
N ILE A 337 1.84 3.08 4.12
CA ILE A 337 0.92 2.57 5.13
C ILE A 337 0.30 1.27 4.64
N LYS A 338 0.70 0.17 5.23
CA LYS A 338 0.15 -1.16 4.99
C LYS A 338 -0.48 -1.68 6.28
N ILE A 339 -1.79 -1.79 6.30
CA ILE A 339 -2.56 -2.12 7.52
C ILE A 339 -2.13 -3.43 8.19
N ASN A 340 -1.72 -4.42 7.41
CA ASN A 340 -1.29 -5.71 7.94
C ASN A 340 0.16 -5.74 8.44
N GLN A 341 0.99 -4.73 8.13
CA GLN A 341 2.35 -4.61 8.70
C GLN A 341 2.34 -4.31 10.20
N ILE A 342 1.23 -3.78 10.71
CA ILE A 342 1.09 -3.40 12.12
C ILE A 342 -0.05 -4.16 12.82
N GLY A 343 -1.16 -4.46 12.14
CA GLY A 343 -2.18 -5.42 12.58
C GLY A 343 -3.41 -4.84 13.28
N THR A 344 -3.51 -3.51 13.48
CA THR A 344 -4.74 -2.86 13.96
C THR A 344 -4.98 -1.52 13.26
N LEU A 345 -6.24 -1.09 13.18
CA LEU A 345 -6.60 0.21 12.61
C LEU A 345 -6.10 1.37 13.49
N THR A 346 -6.17 1.23 14.82
CA THR A 346 -5.71 2.28 15.75
C THR A 346 -4.22 2.57 15.57
N GLU A 347 -3.37 1.54 15.47
CA GLU A 347 -1.94 1.73 15.21
C GLU A 347 -1.69 2.30 13.80
N THR A 348 -2.48 1.87 12.81
CA THR A 348 -2.43 2.41 11.45
C THR A 348 -2.72 3.91 11.42
N PHE A 349 -3.79 4.35 12.08
CA PHE A 349 -4.14 5.77 12.16
C PHE A 349 -3.10 6.59 12.95
N ALA A 350 -2.53 6.00 13.99
CA ALA A 350 -1.44 6.64 14.74
C ALA A 350 -0.20 6.88 13.87
N ALA A 351 0.16 5.94 12.99
CA ALA A 351 1.26 6.11 12.06
C ALA A 351 1.00 7.21 11.02
N ILE A 352 -0.21 7.25 10.44
CA ILE A 352 -0.63 8.30 9.50
C ILE A 352 -0.56 9.67 10.16
N GLU A 353 -1.13 9.81 11.35
CA GLU A 353 -1.17 11.08 12.09
C GLU A 353 0.24 11.55 12.49
N MET A 354 1.09 10.64 12.95
CA MET A 354 2.49 10.96 13.29
C MET A 354 3.26 11.48 12.07
N ALA A 355 3.11 10.83 10.91
CA ALA A 355 3.74 11.25 9.66
C ALA A 355 3.31 12.67 9.29
N LYS A 356 2.01 12.93 9.24
CA LYS A 356 1.43 14.23 8.87
C LYS A 356 1.89 15.35 9.80
N ARG A 357 1.91 15.13 11.11
CA ARG A 357 2.41 16.10 12.09
C ARG A 357 3.89 16.43 11.94
N ALA A 358 4.66 15.49 11.41
CA ALA A 358 6.09 15.69 11.13
C ALA A 358 6.37 16.35 9.76
N GLY A 359 5.31 16.62 8.97
CA GLY A 359 5.43 17.13 7.60
C GLY A 359 5.79 16.05 6.57
N TYR A 360 5.72 14.77 6.96
CA TYR A 360 5.81 13.63 6.05
C TYR A 360 4.46 13.40 5.38
N THR A 361 4.47 12.92 4.15
CA THR A 361 3.27 12.39 3.51
C THR A 361 3.03 10.95 3.94
N ALA A 362 1.79 10.49 3.78
CA ALA A 362 1.43 9.09 3.97
C ALA A 362 0.79 8.56 2.69
N VAL A 363 1.25 7.41 2.21
CA VAL A 363 0.71 6.73 1.05
C VAL A 363 -0.01 5.48 1.52
N ILE A 364 -1.32 5.42 1.37
CA ILE A 364 -2.10 4.23 1.73
C ILE A 364 -1.87 3.16 0.67
N SER A 365 -1.51 1.95 1.08
CA SER A 365 -1.05 0.92 0.17
C SER A 365 -1.79 -0.40 0.33
N HIS A 366 -1.96 -1.09 -0.80
CA HIS A 366 -2.33 -2.49 -0.90
C HIS A 366 -1.14 -3.42 -0.55
N ARG A 367 -1.35 -4.71 -0.71
CA ARG A 367 -0.28 -5.72 -0.76
C ARG A 367 -0.36 -6.50 -2.09
N SER A 368 0.69 -7.28 -2.39
CA SER A 368 0.71 -8.12 -3.59
C SER A 368 -0.37 -9.21 -3.57
N GLY A 369 -0.69 -9.79 -2.43
CA GLY A 369 -1.85 -10.65 -2.21
C GLY A 369 -3.03 -9.85 -1.66
N GLU A 370 -4.03 -9.62 -2.48
CA GLU A 370 -5.23 -8.84 -2.12
C GLU A 370 -6.50 -9.69 -2.23
N THR A 371 -7.57 -9.15 -1.69
CA THR A 371 -8.93 -9.65 -1.84
C THR A 371 -9.81 -8.56 -2.47
N GLU A 372 -11.11 -8.79 -2.59
CA GLU A 372 -12.08 -7.77 -2.97
C GLU A 372 -12.34 -6.72 -1.88
N ASP A 373 -11.78 -6.86 -0.68
CA ASP A 373 -11.89 -5.86 0.40
C ASP A 373 -11.31 -4.51 -0.05
N SER A 374 -12.06 -3.44 0.18
CA SER A 374 -11.73 -2.08 -0.26
C SER A 374 -11.49 -1.10 0.89
N THR A 375 -11.31 -1.58 2.12
CA THR A 375 -11.15 -0.74 3.32
C THR A 375 -10.07 0.32 3.18
N ILE A 376 -8.97 0.01 2.49
CA ILE A 376 -7.88 0.98 2.28
C ILE A 376 -8.31 2.21 1.47
N ALA A 377 -9.29 2.10 0.59
CA ALA A 377 -9.88 3.23 -0.12
C ALA A 377 -10.59 4.19 0.87
N ASP A 378 -11.38 3.64 1.78
CA ASP A 378 -12.06 4.40 2.82
C ASP A 378 -11.08 5.04 3.81
N ILE A 379 -9.99 4.33 4.17
CA ILE A 379 -8.90 4.88 5.00
C ILE A 379 -8.25 6.07 4.30
N ALA A 380 -7.92 5.96 3.01
CA ALA A 380 -7.24 7.03 2.28
C ALA A 380 -8.05 8.32 2.27
N VAL A 381 -9.37 8.23 2.07
CA VAL A 381 -10.27 9.40 2.09
C VAL A 381 -10.52 9.88 3.51
N GLY A 382 -10.88 8.98 4.43
CA GLY A 382 -11.22 9.33 5.82
C GLY A 382 -10.08 10.01 6.58
N THR A 383 -8.84 9.63 6.28
CA THR A 383 -7.66 10.23 6.92
C THR A 383 -7.08 11.43 6.16
N ASN A 384 -7.63 11.78 4.99
CA ASN A 384 -7.01 12.76 4.09
C ASN A 384 -5.52 12.45 3.84
N ALA A 385 -5.19 11.20 3.58
CA ALA A 385 -3.80 10.79 3.32
C ALA A 385 -3.24 11.41 2.05
N GLY A 386 -4.10 11.71 1.09
CA GLY A 386 -3.76 12.41 -0.16
C GLY A 386 -3.19 11.52 -1.25
N GLN A 387 -2.76 10.30 -0.93
CA GLN A 387 -2.15 9.37 -1.89
C GLN A 387 -2.57 7.92 -1.60
N ILE A 388 -2.74 7.13 -2.66
CA ILE A 388 -3.00 5.69 -2.58
C ILE A 388 -2.19 4.92 -3.62
N LYS A 389 -1.56 3.82 -3.20
CA LYS A 389 -0.84 2.89 -4.05
C LYS A 389 -1.59 1.55 -4.00
N THR A 390 -2.34 1.20 -5.06
CA THR A 390 -3.19 0.02 -5.06
C THR A 390 -3.18 -0.75 -6.38
N GLY A 391 -2.01 -0.80 -7.00
CA GLY A 391 -1.74 -1.58 -8.20
C GLY A 391 -2.11 -0.86 -9.49
N SER A 392 -2.21 -1.64 -10.56
CA SER A 392 -2.50 -1.16 -11.90
C SER A 392 -4.01 -1.10 -12.18
N LEU A 393 -4.35 -0.90 -13.45
CA LEU A 393 -5.71 -0.79 -13.98
C LEU A 393 -6.18 -2.12 -14.59
N SER A 394 -5.79 -3.21 -13.98
CA SER A 394 -6.24 -4.58 -14.28
C SER A 394 -6.28 -5.41 -13.00
N ARG A 395 -6.96 -6.55 -13.01
CA ARG A 395 -7.26 -7.44 -11.87
C ARG A 395 -8.33 -6.87 -10.94
N SER A 396 -9.35 -7.66 -10.65
CA SER A 396 -10.54 -7.23 -9.87
C SER A 396 -10.20 -6.81 -8.45
N ASP A 397 -9.18 -7.43 -7.85
CA ASP A 397 -8.66 -7.12 -6.53
C ASP A 397 -8.09 -5.69 -6.42
N ARG A 398 -7.54 -5.15 -7.53
CA ARG A 398 -7.08 -3.75 -7.62
C ARG A 398 -8.25 -2.83 -7.94
N MET A 399 -9.07 -3.21 -8.93
CA MET A 399 -10.24 -2.42 -9.33
C MET A 399 -11.24 -2.23 -8.20
N ALA A 400 -11.36 -3.16 -7.26
CA ALA A 400 -12.23 -3.03 -6.09
C ALA A 400 -11.96 -1.72 -5.32
N LYS A 401 -10.69 -1.34 -5.14
CA LYS A 401 -10.28 -0.13 -4.43
C LYS A 401 -10.55 1.13 -5.27
N TYR A 402 -10.18 1.12 -6.55
CA TYR A 402 -10.46 2.25 -7.46
C TYR A 402 -11.95 2.48 -7.64
N ASN A 403 -12.74 1.42 -7.79
CA ASN A 403 -14.19 1.52 -7.90
C ASN A 403 -14.83 2.06 -6.61
N GLN A 404 -14.29 1.69 -5.44
CA GLN A 404 -14.75 2.25 -4.16
C GLN A 404 -14.46 3.76 -4.09
N LEU A 405 -13.29 4.21 -4.53
CA LEU A 405 -12.96 5.65 -4.58
C LEU A 405 -13.86 6.42 -5.55
N LEU A 406 -14.24 5.82 -6.70
CA LEU A 406 -15.22 6.42 -7.62
C LEU A 406 -16.60 6.57 -6.96
N ARG A 407 -17.06 5.58 -6.18
CA ARG A 407 -18.31 5.68 -5.42
C ARG A 407 -18.25 6.75 -4.34
N ILE A 408 -17.10 6.85 -3.66
CA ILE A 408 -16.88 7.90 -2.65
C ILE A 408 -16.90 9.30 -3.29
N GLU A 409 -16.26 9.47 -4.46
CA GLU A 409 -16.31 10.75 -5.20
C GLU A 409 -17.74 11.11 -5.58
N GLU A 410 -18.54 10.14 -6.03
CA GLU A 410 -19.96 10.33 -6.36
C GLU A 410 -20.79 10.69 -5.10
N ASP A 411 -20.56 10.02 -3.97
CA ASP A 411 -21.25 10.31 -2.69
C ASP A 411 -20.90 11.72 -2.14
N LEU A 412 -19.66 12.15 -2.32
CA LEU A 412 -19.24 13.49 -1.94
C LEU A 412 -19.79 14.58 -2.88
N GLY A 413 -20.05 14.26 -4.15
CA GLY A 413 -20.62 15.20 -5.11
C GLY A 413 -19.79 16.48 -5.24
N ASP A 414 -20.45 17.64 -5.12
CA ASP A 414 -19.81 18.95 -5.31
C ASP A 414 -18.76 19.32 -4.24
N ILE A 415 -18.73 18.59 -3.11
CA ILE A 415 -17.70 18.78 -2.08
C ILE A 415 -16.49 17.88 -2.28
N ALA A 416 -16.51 16.98 -3.26
CA ALA A 416 -15.35 16.18 -3.61
C ALA A 416 -14.19 17.06 -4.05
N SER A 417 -13.00 16.79 -3.53
CA SER A 417 -11.78 17.47 -3.95
C SER A 417 -10.72 16.46 -4.36
N TYR A 418 -9.92 16.83 -5.34
CA TYR A 418 -8.76 16.05 -5.78
C TYR A 418 -7.52 16.93 -5.68
N PRO A 419 -6.56 16.60 -4.81
CA PRO A 419 -5.46 17.49 -4.48
C PRO A 419 -4.40 17.58 -5.61
N GLY A 420 -4.34 16.59 -6.50
CA GLY A 420 -3.33 16.56 -7.55
C GLY A 420 -1.92 16.71 -6.98
N ARG A 421 -1.11 17.58 -7.60
CA ARG A 421 0.27 17.81 -7.16
C ARG A 421 0.39 18.31 -5.71
N SER A 422 -0.63 18.97 -5.15
CA SER A 422 -0.59 19.47 -3.78
C SER A 422 -0.64 18.36 -2.72
N ALA A 423 -0.94 17.11 -3.10
CA ALA A 423 -0.81 15.95 -2.23
C ALA A 423 0.65 15.69 -1.79
N PHE A 424 1.62 16.21 -2.56
CA PHE A 424 3.05 16.11 -2.31
C PHE A 424 3.57 17.33 -1.56
N TYR A 425 2.92 17.68 -0.46
CA TYR A 425 3.23 18.90 0.33
C TYR A 425 4.59 18.85 1.04
N ASN A 426 5.24 17.70 1.09
CA ASN A 426 6.61 17.49 1.56
C ASN A 426 7.67 17.98 0.56
N LEU A 427 7.28 18.29 -0.69
CA LEU A 427 8.16 18.84 -1.73
C LEU A 427 8.03 20.37 -1.75
N ARG A 428 9.16 21.05 -1.82
CA ARG A 428 9.24 22.53 -1.80
C ARG A 428 9.80 23.09 -3.08
#